data_75c9a6d0e8a028c9adffd5d8a74ad8eb
#
_entry.id   75c9a6d0e8a028c9adffd5d8a74ad8eb
#
_cell.length_a   1.000
_cell.length_b   1.000
_cell.length_c   1.000
_cell.angle_alpha   90.00
_cell.angle_beta   90.00
_cell.angle_gamma   90.00
#
_symmetry.space_group_name_H-M   'P 1'
#
loop_
_entity.id
_entity.type
_entity.pdbx_description
1 polymer ?
#
loop_
_entity_poly.entity_id
_entity_poly.type
_entity_poly.pdbx_seq_one_letter_code
_entity_poly.pdbx_strand_id
1 'polypeptide(L)'
;MTNTLDANAAPAKPDPEPTRVKRWIVGLTGGIGSGKSTVAACFQEKGITVIDTDDIAHRITAAGGVAMPAIISSFGGDVATPDGALNRQRMREIVFEDPRQRKKLESILHPMIREISEREISLAASAYVLLAIPLLIESDHPRERVQHILVVDCPEATQIERVMKRSGLSEERVKSIMAAQATREQRLAQADAVISNHGNLADLQAQVDSLHEDFLTKAETWFGASASHGGQSPP
;
A
#
# COMPACT_ATOMS: atom_id res chain seq x y z
N MET A 1 -48.73 -40.86 -9.71
CA MET A 1 -48.59 -39.43 -9.45
C MET A 1 -47.09 -39.14 -9.53
N THR A 2 -46.64 -38.78 -10.72
CA THR A 2 -45.20 -38.57 -11.04
C THR A 2 -44.94 -37.08 -10.91
N ASN A 3 -44.07 -36.71 -9.95
CA ASN A 3 -43.64 -35.34 -9.69
C ASN A 3 -42.42 -35.03 -10.57
N THR A 4 -42.64 -34.24 -11.59
CA THR A 4 -41.60 -33.75 -12.52
C THR A 4 -40.93 -32.57 -11.86
N LEU A 5 -39.65 -32.75 -11.43
CA LEU A 5 -38.80 -31.68 -10.97
C LEU A 5 -38.29 -30.90 -12.20
N ASP A 6 -38.72 -29.67 -12.33
CA ASP A 6 -38.18 -28.70 -13.29
C ASP A 6 -36.72 -28.34 -12.94
N ALA A 7 -35.80 -28.96 -13.66
CA ALA A 7 -34.37 -28.65 -13.61
C ALA A 7 -34.01 -27.74 -14.79
N ASN A 8 -34.40 -26.47 -14.73
CA ASN A 8 -33.90 -25.49 -15.68
C ASN A 8 -33.74 -24.11 -15.06
N ALA A 9 -32.84 -24.01 -14.05
CA ALA A 9 -32.34 -22.71 -13.61
C ALA A 9 -31.06 -22.44 -14.41
N ALA A 10 -31.15 -21.56 -15.40
CA ALA A 10 -29.96 -21.05 -16.10
C ALA A 10 -29.00 -20.39 -15.09
N PRO A 11 -27.67 -20.61 -15.24
CA PRO A 11 -26.71 -19.97 -14.36
C PRO A 11 -26.87 -18.42 -14.43
N ALA A 12 -26.97 -17.79 -13.28
CA ALA A 12 -26.99 -16.33 -13.17
C ALA A 12 -25.78 -15.76 -13.93
N LYS A 13 -26.02 -14.78 -14.78
CA LYS A 13 -24.95 -14.03 -15.44
C LYS A 13 -24.03 -13.46 -14.36
N PRO A 14 -22.70 -13.60 -14.52
CA PRO A 14 -21.77 -12.94 -13.61
C PRO A 14 -22.07 -11.42 -13.61
N ASP A 15 -22.06 -10.84 -12.43
CA ASP A 15 -22.20 -9.39 -12.28
C ASP A 15 -21.19 -8.70 -13.20
N PRO A 16 -21.58 -7.59 -13.88
CA PRO A 16 -20.67 -6.88 -14.75
C PRO A 16 -19.42 -6.48 -13.95
N GLU A 17 -18.24 -6.84 -14.46
CA GLU A 17 -16.99 -6.40 -13.85
C GLU A 17 -17.09 -4.88 -13.63
N PRO A 18 -16.77 -4.38 -12.42
CA PRO A 18 -16.84 -2.96 -12.14
C PRO A 18 -15.95 -2.25 -13.16
N THR A 19 -16.56 -1.35 -13.91
CA THR A 19 -15.84 -0.52 -14.89
C THR A 19 -14.63 0.09 -14.17
N ARG A 20 -13.41 -0.27 -14.57
CA ARG A 20 -12.18 0.21 -13.93
C ARG A 20 -12.12 1.73 -14.09
N VAL A 21 -12.65 2.46 -13.13
CA VAL A 21 -12.54 3.91 -13.10
C VAL A 21 -11.08 4.24 -12.81
N LYS A 22 -10.40 4.84 -13.80
CA LYS A 22 -9.05 5.35 -13.57
C LYS A 22 -9.12 6.40 -12.46
N ARG A 23 -8.27 6.29 -11.46
CA ARG A 23 -8.16 7.23 -10.35
C ARG A 23 -6.79 7.91 -10.39
N TRP A 24 -6.73 9.16 -10.00
CA TRP A 24 -5.47 9.82 -9.74
C TRP A 24 -4.93 9.32 -8.40
N ILE A 25 -3.73 8.77 -8.39
CA ILE A 25 -3.16 8.06 -7.25
C ILE A 25 -1.90 8.78 -6.79
N VAL A 26 -1.90 9.16 -5.52
CA VAL A 26 -0.72 9.67 -4.81
C VAL A 26 -0.09 8.52 -4.03
N GLY A 27 1.14 8.18 -4.35
CA GLY A 27 1.94 7.22 -3.59
C GLY A 27 2.51 7.88 -2.35
N LEU A 28 2.11 7.42 -1.17
CA LEU A 28 2.63 7.90 0.11
C LEU A 28 3.74 6.97 0.58
N THR A 29 4.94 7.52 0.78
CA THR A 29 6.09 6.77 1.29
C THR A 29 6.89 7.58 2.32
N GLY A 30 7.86 6.95 2.94
CA GLY A 30 8.72 7.57 3.95
C GLY A 30 9.51 6.52 4.73
N GLY A 31 10.65 6.89 5.26
CA GLY A 31 11.50 6.00 6.08
C GLY A 31 10.80 5.51 7.34
N ILE A 32 11.32 4.42 7.91
CA ILE A 32 10.84 3.91 9.19
C ILE A 32 10.81 5.04 10.22
N GLY A 33 9.72 5.18 10.97
CA GLY A 33 9.59 6.23 12.01
C GLY A 33 9.33 7.65 11.48
N SER A 34 9.19 7.85 10.14
CA SER A 34 8.90 9.19 9.58
C SER A 34 7.52 9.73 9.94
N GLY A 35 6.57 8.88 10.33
CA GLY A 35 5.19 9.27 10.64
C GLY A 35 4.23 9.15 9.46
N LYS A 36 4.52 8.30 8.48
CA LYS A 36 3.66 8.00 7.33
C LYS A 36 2.20 7.74 7.72
N SER A 37 1.97 6.94 8.78
CA SER A 37 0.61 6.63 9.28
C SER A 37 -0.12 7.85 9.84
N THR A 38 0.57 8.79 10.49
CA THR A 38 -0.03 10.03 10.96
C THR A 38 -0.47 10.91 9.79
N VAL A 39 0.39 11.05 8.78
CA VAL A 39 0.03 11.77 7.54
C VAL A 39 -1.16 11.11 6.85
N ALA A 40 -1.15 9.79 6.73
CA ALA A 40 -2.26 9.03 6.16
C ALA A 40 -3.59 9.31 6.89
N ALA A 41 -3.57 9.30 8.24
CA ALA A 41 -4.75 9.62 9.06
C ALA A 41 -5.26 11.05 8.81
N CYS A 42 -4.39 12.05 8.69
CA CYS A 42 -4.79 13.42 8.38
C CYS A 42 -5.51 13.52 7.01
N PHE A 43 -5.07 12.78 6.00
CA PHE A 43 -5.78 12.73 4.72
C PHE A 43 -7.11 11.96 4.82
N GLN A 44 -7.20 10.92 5.64
CA GLN A 44 -8.46 10.21 5.90
C GLN A 44 -9.51 11.12 6.56
N GLU A 45 -9.10 11.97 7.51
CA GLU A 45 -9.98 12.98 8.14
C GLU A 45 -10.55 13.97 7.13
N LYS A 46 -9.88 14.18 5.99
CA LYS A 46 -10.38 14.97 4.85
C LYS A 46 -11.25 14.18 3.87
N GLY A 47 -11.63 12.95 4.21
CA GLY A 47 -12.45 12.09 3.36
C GLY A 47 -11.70 11.43 2.20
N ILE A 48 -10.37 11.44 2.21
CA ILE A 48 -9.57 10.77 1.18
C ILE A 48 -9.42 9.29 1.49
N THR A 49 -9.69 8.45 0.50
CA THR A 49 -9.46 7.01 0.60
C THR A 49 -7.96 6.74 0.69
N VAL A 50 -7.55 6.14 1.79
CA VAL A 50 -6.17 5.68 2.01
C VAL A 50 -6.15 4.16 1.93
N ILE A 51 -5.28 3.64 1.09
CA ILE A 51 -5.04 2.20 0.92
C ILE A 51 -3.61 1.94 1.36
N ASP A 52 -3.43 1.16 2.43
CA ASP A 52 -2.09 0.80 2.93
C ASP A 52 -1.76 -0.64 2.52
N THR A 53 -0.68 -0.79 1.76
CA THR A 53 -0.23 -2.11 1.27
C THR A 53 0.24 -3.03 2.39
N ASP A 54 0.71 -2.50 3.52
CA ASP A 54 1.03 -3.29 4.70
C ASP A 54 -0.23 -3.85 5.37
N ASP A 55 -1.31 -3.06 5.43
CA ASP A 55 -2.60 -3.53 5.96
C ASP A 55 -3.18 -4.63 5.07
N ILE A 56 -3.07 -4.49 3.74
CA ILE A 56 -3.46 -5.56 2.82
C ILE A 56 -2.62 -6.81 3.10
N ALA A 57 -1.30 -6.69 3.21
CA ALA A 57 -0.42 -7.82 3.52
C ALA A 57 -0.79 -8.49 4.86
N HIS A 58 -1.19 -7.70 5.86
CA HIS A 58 -1.68 -8.22 7.13
C HIS A 58 -2.97 -9.00 6.98
N ARG A 59 -3.95 -8.49 6.25
CA ARG A 59 -5.25 -9.14 6.04
C ARG A 59 -5.12 -10.45 5.28
N ILE A 60 -4.34 -10.49 4.19
CA ILE A 60 -4.19 -11.71 3.37
C ILE A 60 -3.36 -12.80 4.05
N THR A 61 -2.61 -12.46 5.10
CA THR A 61 -1.80 -13.38 5.91
C THR A 61 -2.35 -13.62 7.32
N ALA A 62 -3.56 -13.11 7.62
CA ALA A 62 -4.28 -13.41 8.86
C ALA A 62 -4.86 -14.84 8.85
N ALA A 63 -5.46 -15.28 9.94
CA ALA A 63 -6.18 -16.55 10.00
C ALA A 63 -7.27 -16.60 8.91
N GLY A 64 -7.24 -17.63 8.06
CA GLY A 64 -8.12 -17.73 6.89
C GLY A 64 -7.78 -16.79 5.73
N GLY A 65 -6.68 -16.05 5.79
CA GLY A 65 -6.23 -15.14 4.74
C GLY A 65 -5.90 -15.85 3.44
N VAL A 66 -6.22 -15.19 2.32
CA VAL A 66 -6.15 -15.79 0.97
C VAL A 66 -4.73 -16.18 0.53
N ALA A 67 -3.68 -15.61 1.14
CA ALA A 67 -2.30 -15.97 0.84
C ALA A 67 -1.82 -17.22 1.61
N MET A 68 -2.47 -17.60 2.71
CA MET A 68 -1.99 -18.66 3.59
C MET A 68 -1.85 -20.02 2.91
N PRO A 69 -2.79 -20.50 2.07
CA PRO A 69 -2.63 -21.78 1.38
C PRO A 69 -1.36 -21.83 0.51
N ALA A 70 -1.08 -20.79 -0.25
CA ALA A 70 0.12 -20.70 -1.09
C ALA A 70 1.42 -20.59 -0.28
N ILE A 71 1.39 -19.86 0.83
CA ILE A 71 2.53 -19.73 1.74
C ILE A 71 2.83 -21.09 2.40
N ILE A 72 1.83 -21.76 2.97
CA ILE A 72 2.01 -23.07 3.61
C ILE A 72 2.51 -24.11 2.59
N SER A 73 1.95 -24.14 1.40
CA SER A 73 2.43 -25.02 0.32
C SER A 73 3.89 -24.77 -0.06
N SER A 74 4.35 -23.52 0.04
CA SER A 74 5.68 -23.12 -0.40
C SER A 74 6.75 -23.23 0.69
N PHE A 75 6.38 -23.04 1.97
CA PHE A 75 7.31 -22.94 3.08
C PHE A 75 7.14 -24.01 4.15
N GLY A 76 6.06 -24.80 4.08
CA GLY A 76 5.72 -25.82 5.09
C GLY A 76 4.74 -25.30 6.15
N GLY A 77 4.22 -26.23 6.97
CA GLY A 77 3.19 -25.89 7.96
C GLY A 77 3.70 -25.11 9.18
N ASP A 78 4.99 -25.14 9.45
CA ASP A 78 5.63 -24.45 10.58
C ASP A 78 5.63 -22.90 10.45
N VAL A 79 5.34 -22.40 9.27
CA VAL A 79 5.15 -20.96 9.03
C VAL A 79 3.75 -20.46 9.39
N ALA A 80 2.85 -21.34 9.81
CA ALA A 80 1.52 -20.99 10.30
C ALA A 80 1.44 -21.07 11.82
N THR A 81 0.67 -20.18 12.42
CA THR A 81 0.28 -20.23 13.82
C THR A 81 -0.84 -21.26 14.02
N PRO A 82 -1.14 -21.73 15.25
CA PRO A 82 -2.21 -22.70 15.50
C PRO A 82 -3.60 -22.28 15.01
N ASP A 83 -3.86 -20.97 14.93
CA ASP A 83 -5.10 -20.39 14.38
C ASP A 83 -5.08 -20.21 12.87
N GLY A 84 -3.98 -20.57 12.21
CA GLY A 84 -3.83 -20.55 10.75
C GLY A 84 -3.36 -19.22 10.16
N ALA A 85 -2.95 -18.24 10.99
CA ALA A 85 -2.31 -17.02 10.51
C ALA A 85 -0.82 -17.23 10.22
N LEU A 86 -0.19 -16.27 9.54
CA LEU A 86 1.26 -16.30 9.31
C LEU A 86 2.03 -16.13 10.63
N ASN A 87 2.89 -17.08 10.95
CA ASN A 87 3.90 -16.96 11.99
C ASN A 87 5.00 -16.00 11.51
N ARG A 88 4.81 -14.70 11.78
CA ARG A 88 5.69 -13.63 11.30
C ARG A 88 7.10 -13.73 11.84
N GLN A 89 7.26 -14.28 13.06
CA GLN A 89 8.58 -14.49 13.63
C GLN A 89 9.32 -15.56 12.83
N ARG A 90 8.69 -16.73 12.64
CA ARG A 90 9.29 -17.85 11.90
C ARG A 90 9.58 -17.46 10.45
N MET A 91 8.65 -16.80 9.79
CA MET A 91 8.87 -16.32 8.41
C MET A 91 10.02 -15.32 8.33
N ARG A 92 10.15 -14.40 9.30
CA ARG A 92 11.25 -13.45 9.35
C ARG A 92 12.61 -14.14 9.46
N GLU A 93 12.72 -15.20 10.26
CA GLU A 93 13.93 -16.02 10.38
C GLU A 93 14.30 -16.60 8.99
N ILE A 94 13.35 -17.26 8.33
CA ILE A 94 13.55 -17.90 7.03
C ILE A 94 14.02 -16.89 5.95
N VAL A 95 13.35 -15.73 5.85
CA VAL A 95 13.67 -14.75 4.81
C VAL A 95 14.94 -13.94 5.12
N PHE A 96 15.35 -13.88 6.39
CA PHE A 96 16.58 -13.24 6.80
C PHE A 96 17.82 -14.10 6.46
N GLU A 97 17.69 -15.42 6.61
CA GLU A 97 18.77 -16.37 6.36
C GLU A 97 19.04 -16.58 4.85
N ASP A 98 18.01 -16.54 4.00
CA ASP A 98 18.14 -16.77 2.57
C ASP A 98 17.34 -15.75 1.72
N PRO A 99 18.04 -14.87 0.98
CA PRO A 99 17.39 -13.91 0.09
C PRO A 99 16.48 -14.54 -0.98
N ARG A 100 16.69 -15.81 -1.36
CA ARG A 100 15.83 -16.54 -2.30
C ARG A 100 14.47 -16.83 -1.67
N GLN A 101 14.43 -17.13 -0.38
CA GLN A 101 13.17 -17.34 0.34
C GLN A 101 12.39 -16.03 0.45
N ARG A 102 13.07 -14.92 0.64
CA ARG A 102 12.45 -13.60 0.60
C ARG A 102 11.80 -13.34 -0.76
N LYS A 103 12.51 -13.54 -1.87
CA LYS A 103 11.96 -13.39 -3.23
C LYS A 103 10.78 -14.33 -3.49
N LYS A 104 10.84 -15.55 -2.96
CA LYS A 104 9.75 -16.53 -3.04
C LYS A 104 8.50 -16.04 -2.30
N LEU A 105 8.64 -15.48 -1.11
CA LEU A 105 7.52 -14.91 -0.37
C LEU A 105 6.94 -13.68 -1.10
N GLU A 106 7.79 -12.79 -1.58
CA GLU A 106 7.41 -11.61 -2.36
C GLU A 106 6.64 -12.00 -3.64
N SER A 107 7.07 -13.06 -4.34
CA SER A 107 6.36 -13.55 -5.55
C SER A 107 4.96 -14.08 -5.28
N ILE A 108 4.66 -14.49 -4.04
CA ILE A 108 3.31 -14.89 -3.62
C ILE A 108 2.48 -13.65 -3.22
N LEU A 109 3.08 -12.77 -2.41
CA LEU A 109 2.33 -11.67 -1.80
C LEU A 109 2.10 -10.49 -2.76
N HIS A 110 3.11 -10.10 -3.55
CA HIS A 110 3.02 -8.89 -4.38
C HIS A 110 1.86 -8.93 -5.38
N PRO A 111 1.60 -10.03 -6.13
CA PRO A 111 0.46 -10.08 -7.03
C PRO A 111 -0.88 -9.92 -6.31
N MET A 112 -1.04 -10.58 -5.16
CA MET A 112 -2.27 -10.50 -4.36
C MET A 112 -2.49 -9.10 -3.77
N ILE A 113 -1.44 -8.48 -3.23
CA ILE A 113 -1.50 -7.11 -2.72
C ILE A 113 -1.84 -6.14 -3.85
N ARG A 114 -1.26 -6.32 -5.03
CA ARG A 114 -1.53 -5.50 -6.21
C ARG A 114 -3.00 -5.61 -6.61
N GLU A 115 -3.51 -6.81 -6.80
CA GLU A 115 -4.89 -7.07 -7.21
C GLU A 115 -5.89 -6.46 -6.21
N ILE A 116 -5.70 -6.69 -4.91
CA ILE A 116 -6.58 -6.15 -3.87
C ILE A 116 -6.52 -4.63 -3.84
N SER A 117 -5.32 -4.04 -3.88
CA SER A 117 -5.19 -2.58 -3.89
C SER A 117 -5.80 -1.95 -5.15
N GLU A 118 -5.67 -2.55 -6.33
CA GLU A 118 -6.32 -2.09 -7.57
C GLU A 118 -7.84 -2.15 -7.47
N ARG A 119 -8.38 -3.21 -6.86
CA ARG A 119 -9.81 -3.33 -6.58
C ARG A 119 -10.28 -2.24 -5.61
N GLU A 120 -9.58 -2.02 -4.50
CA GLU A 120 -9.93 -0.98 -3.53
C GLU A 120 -9.83 0.43 -4.15
N ILE A 121 -8.83 0.69 -4.98
CA ILE A 121 -8.70 1.93 -5.75
C ILE A 121 -9.93 2.14 -6.67
N SER A 122 -10.38 1.10 -7.36
CA SER A 122 -11.52 1.20 -8.26
C SER A 122 -12.84 1.50 -7.56
N LEU A 123 -12.97 1.10 -6.31
CA LEU A 123 -14.15 1.31 -5.46
C LEU A 123 -14.10 2.62 -4.66
N ALA A 124 -12.95 3.31 -4.67
CA ALA A 124 -12.80 4.56 -3.92
C ALA A 124 -13.78 5.63 -4.43
N ALA A 125 -14.44 6.33 -3.51
CA ALA A 125 -15.36 7.43 -3.83
C ALA A 125 -14.70 8.82 -3.78
N SER A 126 -13.49 8.92 -3.17
CA SER A 126 -12.78 10.19 -3.03
C SER A 126 -12.24 10.73 -4.36
N ALA A 127 -11.99 12.04 -4.43
CA ALA A 127 -11.48 12.71 -5.63
C ALA A 127 -10.15 12.13 -6.12
N TYR A 128 -9.31 11.68 -5.20
CA TYR A 128 -8.08 10.95 -5.48
C TYR A 128 -7.86 9.87 -4.42
N VAL A 129 -6.87 9.00 -4.63
CA VAL A 129 -6.52 7.93 -3.69
C VAL A 129 -5.10 8.13 -3.19
N LEU A 130 -4.90 7.95 -1.89
CA LEU A 130 -3.58 7.88 -1.27
C LEU A 130 -3.20 6.41 -1.11
N LEU A 131 -2.23 5.95 -1.89
CA LEU A 131 -1.71 4.59 -1.83
C LEU A 131 -0.42 4.58 -1.01
N ALA A 132 -0.51 4.10 0.23
CA ALA A 132 0.64 4.01 1.12
C ALA A 132 1.46 2.76 0.81
N ILE A 133 2.69 2.97 0.35
CA ILE A 133 3.64 1.92 0.00
C ILE A 133 4.96 2.22 0.74
N PRO A 134 5.32 1.45 1.77
CA PRO A 134 6.51 1.72 2.59
C PRO A 134 7.82 1.73 1.80
N LEU A 135 7.98 0.78 0.87
CA LEU A 135 9.19 0.61 0.05
C LEU A 135 8.93 1.02 -1.41
N LEU A 136 8.24 2.15 -1.61
CA LEU A 136 7.90 2.63 -2.96
C LEU A 136 9.14 2.96 -3.77
N ILE A 137 10.12 3.61 -3.16
CA ILE A 137 11.34 4.09 -3.85
C ILE A 137 12.33 2.95 -4.11
N GLU A 138 12.28 1.91 -3.28
CA GLU A 138 13.09 0.70 -3.42
C GLU A 138 12.60 -0.23 -4.54
N SER A 139 11.40 0.02 -5.09
CA SER A 139 10.88 -0.75 -6.22
C SER A 139 11.57 -0.35 -7.53
N ASP A 140 11.69 -1.28 -8.47
CA ASP A 140 12.31 -1.02 -9.79
C ASP A 140 11.53 0.05 -10.60
N HIS A 141 10.22 0.14 -10.38
CA HIS A 141 9.32 1.01 -11.12
C HIS A 141 8.35 1.76 -10.19
N PRO A 142 8.84 2.71 -9.36
CA PRO A 142 8.01 3.37 -8.35
C PRO A 142 6.81 4.14 -8.94
N ARG A 143 6.91 4.58 -10.20
CA ARG A 143 5.87 5.36 -10.87
C ARG A 143 4.86 4.57 -11.70
N GLU A 144 4.98 3.25 -11.80
CA GLU A 144 4.01 2.44 -12.56
C GLU A 144 2.59 2.51 -12.01
N ARG A 145 2.47 2.69 -10.69
CA ARG A 145 1.20 2.59 -9.97
C ARG A 145 0.68 3.93 -9.46
N VAL A 146 1.50 4.97 -9.51
CA VAL A 146 1.18 6.27 -8.91
C VAL A 146 1.54 7.40 -9.87
N GLN A 147 0.71 8.44 -9.92
CA GLN A 147 0.93 9.63 -10.72
C GLN A 147 1.73 10.70 -9.98
N HIS A 148 1.78 10.59 -8.65
CA HIS A 148 2.46 11.56 -7.80
C HIS A 148 3.06 10.86 -6.58
N ILE A 149 4.27 11.22 -6.19
CA ILE A 149 4.96 10.65 -5.03
C ILE A 149 5.03 11.68 -3.92
N LEU A 150 4.36 11.39 -2.80
CA LEU A 150 4.41 12.16 -1.57
C LEU A 150 5.35 11.47 -0.58
N VAL A 151 6.44 12.14 -0.23
CA VAL A 151 7.40 11.65 0.77
C VAL A 151 7.16 12.32 2.11
N VAL A 152 7.03 11.51 3.16
CA VAL A 152 7.06 11.99 4.53
C VAL A 152 8.51 12.02 5.00
N ASP A 153 9.06 13.23 5.11
CA ASP A 153 10.43 13.47 5.53
C ASP A 153 10.52 13.73 7.03
N CYS A 154 11.56 13.19 7.64
CA CYS A 154 11.87 13.38 9.04
C CYS A 154 13.38 13.17 9.26
N PRO A 155 14.05 13.97 10.10
CA PRO A 155 15.44 13.75 10.45
C PRO A 155 15.70 12.36 11.01
N GLU A 156 16.80 11.73 10.62
CA GLU A 156 17.13 10.35 11.02
C GLU A 156 17.19 10.16 12.54
N ALA A 157 17.72 11.12 13.27
CA ALA A 157 17.75 11.09 14.74
C ALA A 157 16.33 10.98 15.32
N THR A 158 15.37 11.74 14.76
CA THR A 158 13.96 11.69 15.18
C THR A 158 13.31 10.36 14.80
N GLN A 159 13.64 9.81 13.63
CA GLN A 159 13.16 8.49 13.21
C GLN A 159 13.62 7.40 14.19
N ILE A 160 14.91 7.41 14.57
CA ILE A 160 15.50 6.47 15.52
C ILE A 160 14.79 6.56 16.86
N GLU A 161 14.69 7.78 17.43
CA GLU A 161 14.03 8.00 18.72
C GLU A 161 12.58 7.48 18.72
N ARG A 162 11.80 7.83 17.69
CA ARG A 162 10.41 7.38 17.56
C ARG A 162 10.27 5.86 17.49
N VAL A 163 11.13 5.20 16.73
CA VAL A 163 11.09 3.74 16.57
C VAL A 163 11.52 3.04 17.85
N MET A 164 12.59 3.49 18.51
CA MET A 164 13.02 2.96 19.80
C MET A 164 11.90 3.08 20.85
N LYS A 165 11.27 4.24 20.95
CA LYS A 165 10.18 4.50 21.91
C LYS A 165 8.94 3.65 21.63
N ARG A 166 8.56 3.46 20.36
CA ARG A 166 7.36 2.73 19.95
C ARG A 166 7.54 1.22 20.02
N SER A 167 8.72 0.71 19.64
CA SER A 167 8.94 -0.71 19.35
C SER A 167 9.93 -1.38 20.31
N GLY A 168 10.58 -0.64 21.21
CA GLY A 168 11.58 -1.15 22.13
C GLY A 168 12.85 -1.71 21.46
N LEU A 169 13.09 -1.37 20.19
CA LEU A 169 14.28 -1.81 19.46
C LEU A 169 15.51 -1.01 19.90
N SER A 170 16.69 -1.65 19.86
CA SER A 170 17.94 -0.94 20.07
C SER A 170 18.24 0.01 18.90
N GLU A 171 19.06 1.03 19.15
CA GLU A 171 19.46 2.00 18.13
C GLU A 171 20.17 1.31 16.95
N GLU A 172 21.05 0.35 17.22
CA GLU A 172 21.77 -0.42 16.19
C GLU A 172 20.79 -1.17 15.29
N ARG A 173 19.74 -1.74 15.89
CA ARG A 173 18.71 -2.47 15.13
C ARG A 173 17.90 -1.53 14.25
N VAL A 174 17.56 -0.34 14.74
CA VAL A 174 16.86 0.69 13.95
C VAL A 174 17.73 1.15 12.79
N LYS A 175 19.02 1.46 13.05
CA LYS A 175 19.98 1.84 12.00
C LYS A 175 20.15 0.74 10.94
N SER A 176 20.18 -0.53 11.35
CA SER A 176 20.23 -1.67 10.40
C SER A 176 18.99 -1.72 9.51
N ILE A 177 17.80 -1.42 10.04
CA ILE A 177 16.56 -1.35 9.23
C ILE A 177 16.61 -0.15 8.27
N MET A 178 17.07 1.01 8.73
CA MET A 178 17.21 2.21 7.89
C MET A 178 18.21 1.98 6.75
N ALA A 179 19.33 1.32 7.01
CA ALA A 179 20.33 0.99 6.00
C ALA A 179 19.85 0.03 4.90
N ALA A 180 18.77 -0.72 5.16
CA ALA A 180 18.10 -1.57 4.16
C ALA A 180 17.04 -0.83 3.31
N GLN A 181 16.76 0.43 3.64
CA GLN A 181 15.84 1.30 2.90
C GLN A 181 16.62 2.26 1.99
N ALA A 182 15.94 2.87 1.04
CA ALA A 182 16.49 3.99 0.28
C ALA A 182 16.96 5.10 1.24
N THR A 183 18.03 5.80 0.90
CA THR A 183 18.51 6.92 1.72
C THR A 183 17.49 8.07 1.73
N ARG A 184 17.62 8.99 2.69
CA ARG A 184 16.78 10.19 2.73
C ARG A 184 16.90 10.99 1.44
N GLU A 185 18.12 11.15 0.90
CA GLU A 185 18.40 11.86 -0.34
C GLU A 185 17.73 11.18 -1.53
N GLN A 186 17.81 9.85 -1.63
CA GLN A 186 17.16 9.08 -2.69
C GLN A 186 15.64 9.25 -2.65
N ARG A 187 15.02 9.22 -1.45
CA ARG A 187 13.58 9.47 -1.32
C ARG A 187 13.19 10.87 -1.75
N LEU A 188 13.92 11.89 -1.28
CA LEU A 188 13.66 13.28 -1.62
C LEU A 188 13.84 13.56 -3.12
N ALA A 189 14.84 12.94 -3.75
CA ALA A 189 15.08 13.08 -5.19
C ALA A 189 13.94 12.49 -6.06
N GLN A 190 13.17 11.55 -5.54
CA GLN A 190 12.03 10.94 -6.24
C GLN A 190 10.69 11.59 -5.91
N ALA A 191 10.66 12.50 -4.92
CA ALA A 191 9.44 13.13 -4.45
C ALA A 191 8.92 14.19 -5.43
N ASP A 192 7.62 14.17 -5.69
CA ASP A 192 6.92 15.28 -6.35
C ASP A 192 6.40 16.28 -5.30
N ALA A 193 6.15 15.79 -4.06
CA ALA A 193 5.81 16.61 -2.90
C ALA A 193 6.45 16.02 -1.62
N VAL A 194 6.71 16.88 -0.66
CA VAL A 194 7.33 16.49 0.62
C VAL A 194 6.52 17.07 1.77
N ILE A 195 6.21 16.25 2.77
CA ILE A 195 5.71 16.68 4.08
C ILE A 195 6.85 16.54 5.09
N SER A 196 7.19 17.64 5.73
CA SER A 196 8.17 17.69 6.81
C SER A 196 7.51 17.36 8.14
N ASN A 197 7.86 16.21 8.73
CA ASN A 197 7.26 15.73 9.99
C ASN A 197 8.26 15.75 11.16
N HIS A 198 8.82 16.93 11.44
CA HIS A 198 9.69 17.16 12.61
C HIS A 198 9.15 18.24 13.56
N GLY A 199 8.05 18.89 13.20
CA GLY A 199 7.34 19.89 13.99
C GLY A 199 6.25 19.29 14.86
N ASN A 200 5.31 20.14 15.26
CA ASN A 200 4.11 19.73 15.98
C ASN A 200 2.99 19.26 15.05
N LEU A 201 1.90 18.74 15.62
CA LEU A 201 0.78 18.22 14.83
C LEU A 201 0.06 19.31 14.02
N ALA A 202 -0.03 20.54 14.53
CA ALA A 202 -0.68 21.65 13.84
C ALA A 202 0.08 22.05 12.56
N ASP A 203 1.42 22.07 12.63
CA ASP A 203 2.27 22.32 11.46
C ASP A 203 2.11 21.21 10.40
N LEU A 204 1.95 19.97 10.85
CA LEU A 204 1.71 18.84 9.96
C LEU A 204 0.35 18.96 9.28
N GLN A 205 -0.70 19.30 10.04
CA GLN A 205 -2.05 19.50 9.51
C GLN A 205 -2.10 20.62 8.47
N ALA A 206 -1.44 21.76 8.74
CA ALA A 206 -1.36 22.85 7.77
C ALA A 206 -0.68 22.44 6.45
N GLN A 207 0.38 21.64 6.50
CA GLN A 207 1.01 21.09 5.30
C GLN A 207 0.07 20.13 4.55
N VAL A 208 -0.66 19.28 5.27
CA VAL A 208 -1.65 18.37 4.69
C VAL A 208 -2.79 19.16 4.05
N ASP A 209 -3.28 20.24 4.68
CA ASP A 209 -4.31 21.10 4.13
C ASP A 209 -3.89 21.68 2.78
N SER A 210 -2.70 22.29 2.73
CA SER A 210 -2.16 22.86 1.48
C SER A 210 -1.97 21.83 0.37
N LEU A 211 -1.45 20.66 0.70
CA LEU A 211 -1.26 19.59 -0.29
C LEU A 211 -2.58 18.97 -0.74
N HIS A 212 -3.57 18.89 0.14
CA HIS A 212 -4.89 18.39 -0.20
C HIS A 212 -5.54 19.26 -1.29
N GLU A 213 -5.50 20.59 -1.16
CA GLU A 213 -6.01 21.53 -2.18
C GLU A 213 -5.27 21.38 -3.53
N ASP A 214 -3.94 21.28 -3.48
CA ASP A 214 -3.13 21.03 -4.68
C ASP A 214 -3.49 19.69 -5.35
N PHE A 215 -3.68 18.64 -4.56
CA PHE A 215 -4.03 17.31 -5.08
C PHE A 215 -5.45 17.25 -5.65
N LEU A 216 -6.41 17.98 -5.10
CA LEU A 216 -7.73 18.14 -5.69
C LEU A 216 -7.64 18.75 -7.09
N THR A 217 -6.91 19.85 -7.23
CA THR A 217 -6.71 20.53 -8.52
C THR A 217 -6.02 19.63 -9.54
N LYS A 218 -4.99 18.89 -9.13
CA LYS A 218 -4.27 17.95 -10.00
C LYS A 218 -5.16 16.79 -10.45
N ALA A 219 -5.97 16.25 -9.54
CA ALA A 219 -6.90 15.17 -9.86
C ALA A 219 -7.95 15.63 -10.89
N GLU A 220 -8.54 16.81 -10.72
CA GLU A 220 -9.49 17.39 -11.67
C GLU A 220 -8.86 17.56 -13.06
N THR A 221 -7.66 18.12 -13.11
CA THR A 221 -6.91 18.32 -14.37
C THR A 221 -6.63 16.98 -15.06
N TRP A 222 -6.24 15.98 -14.31
CA TRP A 222 -5.94 14.64 -14.82
C TRP A 222 -7.17 13.96 -15.40
N PHE A 223 -8.35 14.09 -14.75
CA PHE A 223 -9.61 13.58 -15.28
C PHE A 223 -10.03 14.30 -16.56
N GLY A 224 -9.90 15.64 -16.60
CA GLY A 224 -10.20 16.44 -17.79
C GLY A 224 -9.37 16.04 -19.01
N ALA A 225 -8.06 15.83 -18.81
CA ALA A 225 -7.16 15.38 -19.85
C ALA A 225 -7.46 13.94 -20.34
N SER A 226 -7.83 13.06 -19.42
CA SER A 226 -8.17 11.65 -19.74
C SER A 226 -9.49 11.54 -20.53
N ALA A 227 -10.46 12.42 -20.29
CA ALA A 227 -11.72 12.47 -21.03
C ALA A 227 -11.52 12.94 -22.49
N SER A 228 -10.54 13.84 -22.74
CA SER A 228 -10.26 14.38 -24.05
C SER A 228 -9.57 13.41 -25.01
N HIS A 229 -8.94 12.36 -24.52
CA HIS A 229 -8.21 11.35 -25.32
C HIS A 229 -8.99 10.07 -25.57
N GLY A 230 -10.19 9.92 -24.99
CA GLY A 230 -11.06 8.74 -25.16
C GLY A 230 -11.91 8.71 -26.45
N GLY A 231 -11.80 9.68 -27.33
CA GLY A 231 -12.69 9.90 -28.48
C GLY A 231 -12.17 9.56 -29.87
N GLN A 232 -11.00 8.92 -30.02
CA GLN A 232 -10.51 8.52 -31.33
C GLN A 232 -10.23 7.02 -31.38
N SER A 233 -11.24 6.23 -31.79
CA SER A 233 -10.98 4.94 -32.43
C SER A 233 -10.46 5.23 -33.85
N PRO A 234 -9.34 4.62 -34.29
CA PRO A 234 -8.90 4.73 -35.67
C PRO A 234 -9.86 3.96 -36.59
N PRO A 235 -9.91 4.38 -37.89
CA PRO A 235 -10.81 3.82 -38.89
C PRO A 235 -10.49 2.37 -39.25
#